data_e9c16d2653aaa196f6b612fe8a258eef
#
_entry.id   e9c16d2653aaa196f6b612fe8a258eef
#
_cell.length_a   1.000
_cell.length_b   1.000
_cell.length_c   1.000
_cell.angle_alpha   90.00
_cell.angle_beta   90.00
_cell.angle_gamma   90.00
#
_symmetry.space_group_name_H-M   'P 1'
#
loop_
_entity.id
_entity.type
_entity.pdbx_description
1 polymer ?
#
loop_
_entity_poly.entity_id
_entity_poly.type
_entity_poly.pdbx_seq_one_letter_code
_entity_poly.pdbx_strand_id
1 'polypeptide(L)'
;MGHVILLGDSIFDNAAYVRGGPDVVRQLRSKLPAGWNCTLLAVDGAVTGEVEAQLAALPEDSTHIVVSAGGNDALGASFLLGRSVATVAEALSVLETAQSRFAAGYARMAQAVTAAGLPAAFCTIYDTPPSAPDHRIVRTALALFNDSITRTAFAAGAGLIDLRLICDRDEDYANPIEPSVQGGDKIASAIAAWTAARNPAGYGTVLTLRDIEYA
;
A
#
# COMPACT_ATOMS: atom_id res chain seq x y z
N MET A 1 -6.87 22.94 8.18
CA MET A 1 -7.74 21.77 7.90
C MET A 1 -7.01 20.90 6.90
N GLY A 2 -7.06 19.58 7.01
CA GLY A 2 -6.42 18.67 6.09
C GLY A 2 -7.44 17.82 5.34
N HIS A 3 -7.07 17.37 4.13
CA HIS A 3 -7.87 16.45 3.32
C HIS A 3 -6.96 15.35 2.79
N VAL A 4 -7.14 14.13 3.29
CA VAL A 4 -6.36 12.94 2.92
C VAL A 4 -7.05 12.22 1.77
N ILE A 5 -6.32 11.91 0.72
CA ILE A 5 -6.82 11.17 -0.43
C ILE A 5 -6.20 9.77 -0.44
N LEU A 6 -7.04 8.76 -0.50
CA LEU A 6 -6.64 7.36 -0.60
C LEU A 6 -6.75 6.90 -2.05
N LEU A 7 -5.63 6.52 -2.65
CA LEU A 7 -5.52 6.00 -4.01
C LEU A 7 -5.05 4.55 -3.97
N GLY A 8 -5.38 3.79 -5.00
CA GLY A 8 -4.89 2.43 -5.19
C GLY A 8 -6.01 1.40 -5.27
N ASP A 9 -5.94 0.37 -4.45
CA ASP A 9 -6.70 -0.87 -4.58
C ASP A 9 -7.59 -1.18 -3.35
N SER A 10 -7.98 -2.45 -3.23
CA SER A 10 -8.84 -2.99 -2.17
C SER A 10 -8.26 -2.87 -0.74
N ILE A 11 -6.99 -2.56 -0.57
CA ILE A 11 -6.45 -2.26 0.77
C ILE A 11 -7.23 -1.09 1.40
N PHE A 12 -7.61 -0.11 0.61
CA PHE A 12 -8.41 1.03 1.04
C PHE A 12 -9.89 0.88 0.71
N ASP A 13 -10.23 0.31 -0.46
CA ASP A 13 -11.61 0.03 -0.87
C ASP A 13 -12.06 -1.37 -0.40
N ASN A 14 -12.04 -1.60 0.91
CA ASN A 14 -12.27 -2.91 1.50
C ASN A 14 -13.67 -3.11 2.11
N ALA A 15 -14.62 -2.24 1.85
CA ALA A 15 -15.96 -2.30 2.45
C ALA A 15 -16.68 -3.65 2.20
N ALA A 16 -16.46 -4.27 1.03
CA ALA A 16 -17.05 -5.57 0.67
C ALA A 16 -16.53 -6.72 1.54
N TYR A 17 -15.34 -6.60 2.13
CA TYR A 17 -14.63 -7.67 2.84
C TYR A 17 -14.82 -7.64 4.37
N VAL A 18 -15.28 -6.53 4.95
CA VAL A 18 -15.39 -6.35 6.41
C VAL A 18 -16.78 -6.66 6.98
N ARG A 19 -17.70 -7.28 6.19
CA ARG A 19 -19.01 -7.80 6.62
C ARG A 19 -19.82 -6.84 7.50
N GLY A 20 -19.90 -5.57 7.12
CA GLY A 20 -20.66 -4.54 7.85
C GLY A 20 -19.90 -3.87 8.98
N GLY A 21 -18.67 -4.28 9.27
CA GLY A 21 -17.74 -3.52 10.09
C GLY A 21 -17.26 -2.24 9.40
N PRO A 22 -16.51 -1.37 10.08
CA PRO A 22 -15.94 -0.19 9.47
C PRO A 22 -14.81 -0.57 8.50
N ASP A 23 -14.87 -0.04 7.28
CA ASP A 23 -13.78 -0.10 6.31
C ASP A 23 -12.63 0.86 6.67
N VAL A 24 -11.50 0.75 5.97
CA VAL A 24 -10.30 1.56 6.23
C VAL A 24 -10.62 3.06 6.16
N VAL A 25 -11.43 3.50 5.20
CA VAL A 25 -11.75 4.93 5.06
C VAL A 25 -12.60 5.47 6.22
N ARG A 26 -13.56 4.68 6.71
CA ARG A 26 -14.37 5.05 7.89
C ARG A 26 -13.51 5.10 9.15
N GLN A 27 -12.63 4.12 9.33
CA GLN A 27 -11.70 4.08 10.46
C GLN A 27 -10.74 5.27 10.42
N LEU A 28 -10.17 5.59 9.26
CA LEU A 28 -9.30 6.74 9.12
C LEU A 28 -10.02 8.05 9.47
N ARG A 29 -11.24 8.25 8.95
CA ARG A 29 -12.05 9.44 9.27
C ARG A 29 -12.26 9.62 10.77
N SER A 30 -12.41 8.52 11.53
CA SER A 30 -12.57 8.59 12.99
C SER A 30 -11.28 8.94 13.76
N LYS A 31 -10.11 8.76 13.12
CA LYS A 31 -8.78 8.98 13.72
C LYS A 31 -8.17 10.34 13.33
N LEU A 32 -8.65 10.94 12.27
CA LEU A 32 -8.17 12.25 11.83
C LEU A 32 -8.62 13.36 12.79
N PRO A 33 -7.84 14.45 12.93
CA PRO A 33 -8.21 15.59 13.76
C PRO A 33 -9.54 16.22 13.33
N ALA A 34 -10.22 16.90 14.26
CA ALA A 34 -11.45 17.61 13.95
C ALA A 34 -11.27 18.62 12.80
N GLY A 35 -12.19 18.58 11.84
CA GLY A 35 -12.14 19.42 10.64
C GLY A 35 -11.23 18.90 9.52
N TRP A 36 -10.62 17.72 9.68
CA TRP A 36 -9.99 17.00 8.59
C TRP A 36 -10.99 16.14 7.84
N ASN A 37 -10.70 15.87 6.57
CA ASN A 37 -11.51 15.02 5.70
C ASN A 37 -10.67 13.88 5.11
N CYS A 38 -11.35 12.84 4.61
CA CYS A 38 -10.74 11.74 3.86
C CYS A 38 -11.64 11.33 2.71
N THR A 39 -11.10 11.31 1.50
CA THR A 39 -11.78 10.83 0.28
C THR A 39 -11.13 9.56 -0.22
N LEU A 40 -11.96 8.55 -0.49
CA LEU A 40 -11.57 7.30 -1.14
C LEU A 40 -11.71 7.47 -2.66
N LEU A 41 -10.59 7.38 -3.37
CA LEU A 41 -10.53 7.28 -4.83
C LEU A 41 -9.96 5.92 -5.27
N ALA A 42 -9.43 5.13 -4.33
CA ALA A 42 -9.01 3.77 -4.58
C ALA A 42 -10.19 2.91 -5.06
N VAL A 43 -9.90 1.93 -5.90
CA VAL A 43 -10.91 1.03 -6.49
C VAL A 43 -10.45 -0.41 -6.28
N ASP A 44 -11.34 -1.25 -5.74
CA ASP A 44 -11.09 -2.68 -5.56
C ASP A 44 -10.64 -3.33 -6.88
N GLY A 45 -9.57 -4.13 -6.82
CA GLY A 45 -8.98 -4.80 -7.97
C GLY A 45 -8.03 -3.94 -8.82
N ALA A 46 -7.89 -2.64 -8.56
CA ALA A 46 -7.03 -1.77 -9.37
C ALA A 46 -5.56 -2.20 -9.32
N VAL A 47 -4.89 -2.07 -10.46
CA VAL A 47 -3.44 -2.26 -10.61
C VAL A 47 -2.71 -0.90 -10.63
N THR A 48 -1.40 -0.93 -10.47
CA THR A 48 -0.53 0.27 -10.46
C THR A 48 -0.81 1.23 -11.61
N GLY A 49 -1.08 0.72 -12.83
CA GLY A 49 -1.34 1.55 -14.01
C GLY A 49 -2.66 2.32 -13.98
N GLU A 50 -3.60 1.99 -13.08
CA GLU A 50 -4.91 2.61 -12.99
C GLU A 50 -4.96 3.77 -11.97
N VAL A 51 -3.94 3.91 -11.12
CA VAL A 51 -3.85 5.00 -10.12
C VAL A 51 -3.82 6.38 -10.78
N GLU A 52 -3.25 6.49 -11.97
CA GLU A 52 -3.22 7.76 -12.73
C GLU A 52 -4.63 8.27 -13.10
N ALA A 53 -5.55 7.34 -13.41
CA ALA A 53 -6.95 7.69 -13.66
C ALA A 53 -7.67 8.16 -12.37
N GLN A 54 -7.30 7.61 -11.21
CA GLN A 54 -7.82 8.04 -9.92
C GLN A 54 -7.36 9.47 -9.58
N LEU A 55 -6.12 9.82 -9.92
CA LEU A 55 -5.58 11.20 -9.74
C LEU A 55 -6.39 12.25 -10.49
N ALA A 56 -7.01 11.91 -11.61
CA ALA A 56 -7.85 12.86 -12.37
C ALA A 56 -9.09 13.33 -11.58
N ALA A 57 -9.48 12.60 -10.54
CA ALA A 57 -10.60 12.93 -9.65
C ALA A 57 -10.15 13.62 -8.35
N LEU A 58 -8.88 14.06 -8.25
CA LEU A 58 -8.32 14.66 -7.05
C LEU A 58 -9.08 15.94 -6.67
N PRO A 59 -9.68 16.04 -5.47
CA PRO A 59 -10.33 17.27 -4.99
C PRO A 59 -9.34 18.44 -4.90
N GLU A 60 -9.81 19.66 -5.21
CA GLU A 60 -8.97 20.88 -5.18
C GLU A 60 -8.42 21.20 -3.78
N ASP A 61 -9.13 20.82 -2.73
CA ASP A 61 -8.75 21.04 -1.32
C ASP A 61 -7.89 19.90 -0.74
N SER A 62 -7.39 18.98 -1.57
CA SER A 62 -6.52 17.89 -1.16
C SER A 62 -5.22 18.41 -0.55
N THR A 63 -4.79 17.77 0.55
CA THR A 63 -3.55 18.18 1.26
C THR A 63 -2.54 17.04 1.41
N HIS A 64 -2.98 15.79 1.36
CA HIS A 64 -2.15 14.59 1.51
C HIS A 64 -2.65 13.49 0.58
N ILE A 65 -1.74 12.71 0.03
CA ILE A 65 -2.04 11.54 -0.79
C ILE A 65 -1.41 10.31 -0.14
N VAL A 66 -2.19 9.23 -0.01
CA VAL A 66 -1.67 7.91 0.39
C VAL A 66 -2.04 6.91 -0.69
N VAL A 67 -1.05 6.13 -1.13
CA VAL A 67 -1.23 5.15 -2.20
C VAL A 67 -0.94 3.75 -1.68
N SER A 68 -1.89 2.83 -1.88
CA SER A 68 -1.67 1.39 -1.75
C SER A 68 -1.96 0.75 -3.10
N ALA A 69 -0.91 0.32 -3.81
CA ALA A 69 -1.02 -0.31 -5.11
C ALA A 69 0.13 -1.29 -5.34
N GLY A 70 -0.09 -2.28 -6.18
CA GLY A 70 0.91 -3.28 -6.56
C GLY A 70 0.57 -4.70 -6.10
N GLY A 71 -0.36 -4.87 -5.16
CA GLY A 71 -0.84 -6.19 -4.74
C GLY A 71 -1.44 -6.97 -5.91
N ASN A 72 -2.30 -6.34 -6.69
CA ASN A 72 -2.92 -6.95 -7.88
C ASN A 72 -1.93 -7.19 -9.01
N ASP A 73 -0.90 -6.34 -9.17
CA ASP A 73 0.20 -6.58 -10.12
C ASP A 73 0.98 -7.85 -9.74
N ALA A 74 1.31 -8.02 -8.45
CA ALA A 74 1.98 -9.20 -7.93
C ALA A 74 1.09 -10.45 -8.06
N LEU A 75 -0.20 -10.33 -7.78
CA LEU A 75 -1.18 -11.41 -7.96
C LEU A 75 -1.26 -11.84 -9.42
N GLY A 76 -1.29 -10.90 -10.35
CA GLY A 76 -1.24 -11.14 -11.78
C GLY A 76 0.04 -11.88 -12.24
N ALA A 77 1.14 -11.76 -11.49
CA ALA A 77 2.40 -12.46 -11.74
C ALA A 77 2.52 -13.81 -11.01
N SER A 78 1.57 -14.17 -10.14
CA SER A 78 1.65 -15.36 -9.26
C SER A 78 1.78 -16.69 -10.03
N PHE A 79 1.25 -16.76 -11.26
CA PHE A 79 1.39 -17.94 -12.12
C PHE A 79 2.86 -18.34 -12.38
N LEU A 80 3.80 -17.39 -12.25
CA LEU A 80 5.24 -17.65 -12.41
C LEU A 80 5.78 -18.59 -11.35
N LEU A 81 5.17 -18.65 -10.17
CA LEU A 81 5.57 -19.54 -9.09
C LEU A 81 5.35 -21.03 -9.42
N GLY A 82 4.44 -21.33 -10.33
CA GLY A 82 4.20 -22.69 -10.83
C GLY A 82 5.05 -23.08 -12.04
N ARG A 83 5.92 -22.19 -12.53
CA ARG A 83 6.74 -22.45 -13.73
C ARG A 83 7.89 -23.41 -13.42
N SER A 84 8.04 -24.45 -14.24
CA SER A 84 9.21 -25.33 -14.17
C SER A 84 10.47 -24.63 -14.69
N VAL A 85 11.55 -24.73 -13.94
CA VAL A 85 12.88 -24.18 -14.29
C VAL A 85 13.97 -25.20 -13.98
N ALA A 86 15.08 -25.15 -14.71
CA ALA A 86 16.17 -26.10 -14.54
C ALA A 86 17.13 -25.72 -13.42
N THR A 87 17.25 -24.43 -13.10
CA THR A 87 18.18 -23.91 -12.09
C THR A 87 17.56 -22.78 -11.27
N VAL A 88 18.11 -22.54 -10.07
CA VAL A 88 17.76 -21.37 -9.24
C VAL A 88 18.05 -20.06 -9.98
N ALA A 89 19.13 -19.99 -10.76
CA ALA A 89 19.47 -18.81 -11.55
C ALA A 89 18.40 -18.51 -12.61
N GLU A 90 17.86 -19.54 -13.25
CA GLU A 90 16.74 -19.39 -14.19
C GLU A 90 15.48 -18.91 -13.49
N ALA A 91 15.15 -19.46 -12.30
CA ALA A 91 14.03 -18.99 -11.50
C ALA A 91 14.17 -17.49 -11.16
N LEU A 92 15.34 -17.05 -10.71
CA LEU A 92 15.62 -15.66 -10.42
C LEU A 92 15.50 -14.76 -11.65
N SER A 93 15.94 -15.21 -12.83
CA SER A 93 15.79 -14.45 -14.09
C SER A 93 14.32 -14.27 -14.50
N VAL A 94 13.49 -15.31 -14.29
CA VAL A 94 12.04 -15.23 -14.53
C VAL A 94 11.39 -14.19 -13.60
N LEU A 95 11.73 -14.20 -12.31
CA LEU A 95 11.20 -13.28 -11.33
C LEU A 95 11.71 -11.85 -11.53
N GLU A 96 12.98 -11.70 -11.91
CA GLU A 96 13.59 -10.39 -12.25
C GLU A 96 12.83 -9.71 -13.38
N THR A 97 12.44 -10.44 -14.42
CA THR A 97 11.66 -9.88 -15.53
C THR A 97 10.32 -9.29 -15.06
N ALA A 98 9.62 -9.97 -14.14
CA ALA A 98 8.38 -9.49 -13.55
C ALA A 98 8.64 -8.25 -12.67
N GLN A 99 9.68 -8.30 -11.83
CA GLN A 99 10.08 -7.18 -10.98
C GLN A 99 10.44 -5.93 -11.80
N SER A 100 11.26 -6.06 -12.83
CA SER A 100 11.68 -4.94 -13.68
C SER A 100 10.50 -4.26 -14.37
N ARG A 101 9.53 -5.05 -14.87
CA ARG A 101 8.30 -4.52 -15.45
C ARG A 101 7.47 -3.74 -14.42
N PHE A 102 7.28 -4.34 -13.24
CA PHE A 102 6.59 -3.71 -12.13
C PHE A 102 7.28 -2.42 -11.70
N ALA A 103 8.60 -2.45 -11.48
CA ALA A 103 9.39 -1.29 -11.05
C ALA A 103 9.24 -0.10 -12.01
N ALA A 104 9.27 -0.35 -13.33
CA ALA A 104 9.07 0.68 -14.34
C ALA A 104 7.65 1.26 -14.29
N GLY A 105 6.62 0.44 -14.10
CA GLY A 105 5.23 0.87 -13.93
C GLY A 105 5.04 1.68 -12.65
N TYR A 106 5.55 1.16 -11.54
CA TYR A 106 5.44 1.79 -10.23
C TYR A 106 6.15 3.16 -10.18
N ALA A 107 7.33 3.26 -10.79
CA ALA A 107 8.06 4.53 -10.87
C ALA A 107 7.27 5.61 -11.66
N ARG A 108 6.62 5.24 -12.77
CA ARG A 108 5.75 6.17 -13.52
C ARG A 108 4.55 6.63 -12.69
N MET A 109 3.86 5.71 -12.03
CA MET A 109 2.75 6.02 -11.13
C MET A 109 3.19 6.95 -10.00
N ALA A 110 4.31 6.67 -9.34
CA ALA A 110 4.84 7.50 -8.27
C ALA A 110 5.23 8.91 -8.76
N GLN A 111 5.77 9.02 -9.98
CA GLN A 111 6.05 10.30 -10.62
C GLN A 111 4.77 11.10 -10.84
N ALA A 112 3.69 10.47 -11.32
CA ALA A 112 2.41 11.12 -11.50
C ALA A 112 1.82 11.61 -10.16
N VAL A 113 1.88 10.76 -9.11
CA VAL A 113 1.42 11.12 -7.76
C VAL A 113 2.19 12.32 -7.20
N THR A 114 3.52 12.31 -7.29
CA THR A 114 4.35 13.38 -6.74
C THR A 114 4.28 14.68 -7.57
N ALA A 115 3.94 14.60 -8.85
CA ALA A 115 3.69 15.75 -9.70
C ALA A 115 2.47 16.58 -9.25
N ALA A 116 1.57 16.02 -8.42
CA ALA A 116 0.49 16.77 -7.77
C ALA A 116 1.01 17.81 -6.76
N GLY A 117 2.29 17.75 -6.36
CA GLY A 117 2.92 18.71 -5.46
C GLY A 117 2.45 18.62 -4.00
N LEU A 118 1.75 17.54 -3.64
CA LEU A 118 1.27 17.28 -2.29
C LEU A 118 2.17 16.28 -1.55
N PRO A 119 2.27 16.36 -0.21
CA PRO A 119 2.84 15.30 0.60
C PRO A 119 2.22 13.96 0.23
N ALA A 120 3.05 12.99 -0.13
CA ALA A 120 2.62 11.65 -0.53
C ALA A 120 3.29 10.56 0.29
N ALA A 121 2.57 9.48 0.57
CA ALA A 121 3.12 8.24 1.12
C ALA A 121 2.68 7.04 0.30
N PHE A 122 3.58 6.06 0.17
CA PHE A 122 3.33 4.80 -0.49
C PHE A 122 3.31 3.67 0.53
N CYS A 123 2.34 2.77 0.41
CA CYS A 123 2.29 1.56 1.21
C CYS A 123 3.10 0.44 0.54
N THR A 124 3.77 -0.39 1.34
CA THR A 124 4.26 -1.68 0.84
C THR A 124 3.09 -2.65 0.65
N ILE A 125 3.29 -3.67 -0.17
CA ILE A 125 2.39 -4.83 -0.19
C ILE A 125 2.67 -5.64 1.08
N TYR A 126 1.65 -5.91 1.90
CA TYR A 126 1.81 -6.78 3.07
C TYR A 126 1.92 -8.25 2.66
N ASP A 127 2.37 -9.08 3.58
CA ASP A 127 2.44 -10.52 3.39
C ASP A 127 1.02 -11.15 3.46
N THR A 128 0.88 -12.43 3.13
CA THR A 128 -0.32 -13.21 3.44
C THR A 128 -0.39 -13.50 4.95
N PRO A 129 -1.56 -13.94 5.50
CA PRO A 129 -1.63 -14.37 6.89
C PRO A 129 -0.50 -15.34 7.26
N PRO A 130 0.14 -15.19 8.44
CA PRO A 130 1.24 -16.07 8.86
C PRO A 130 0.90 -17.57 8.84
N SER A 131 -0.37 -17.93 9.07
CA SER A 131 -0.86 -19.32 9.03
C SER A 131 -1.13 -19.86 7.62
N ALA A 132 -1.09 -19.01 6.58
CA ALA A 132 -1.34 -19.44 5.20
C ALA A 132 -0.29 -20.47 4.74
N PRO A 133 -0.70 -21.57 4.08
CA PRO A 133 0.23 -22.66 3.70
C PRO A 133 1.40 -22.21 2.82
N ASP A 134 1.19 -21.23 1.98
CA ASP A 134 2.15 -20.69 1.02
C ASP A 134 2.82 -19.38 1.50
N HIS A 135 2.53 -18.92 2.71
CA HIS A 135 3.03 -17.67 3.30
C HIS A 135 4.52 -17.44 3.02
N ARG A 136 5.37 -18.45 3.26
CA ARG A 136 6.84 -18.32 3.09
C ARG A 136 7.24 -18.01 1.64
N ILE A 137 6.59 -18.66 0.68
CA ILE A 137 6.88 -18.48 -0.75
C ILE A 137 6.37 -17.12 -1.21
N VAL A 138 5.13 -16.79 -0.87
CA VAL A 138 4.48 -15.52 -1.23
C VAL A 138 5.28 -14.35 -0.65
N ARG A 139 5.61 -14.38 0.63
CA ARG A 139 6.44 -13.36 1.29
C ARG A 139 7.79 -13.15 0.60
N THR A 140 8.45 -14.27 0.21
CA THR A 140 9.74 -14.19 -0.50
C THR A 140 9.57 -13.55 -1.89
N ALA A 141 8.52 -13.91 -2.62
CA ALA A 141 8.24 -13.32 -3.94
C ALA A 141 7.87 -11.83 -3.82
N LEU A 142 7.03 -11.47 -2.85
CA LEU A 142 6.63 -10.07 -2.60
C LEU A 142 7.79 -9.18 -2.20
N ALA A 143 8.87 -9.73 -1.62
CA ALA A 143 10.06 -8.96 -1.29
C ALA A 143 10.67 -8.26 -2.51
N LEU A 144 10.57 -8.85 -3.71
CA LEU A 144 11.04 -8.26 -4.96
C LEU A 144 10.21 -7.03 -5.36
N PHE A 145 8.90 -7.12 -5.23
CA PHE A 145 7.98 -6.01 -5.51
C PHE A 145 8.16 -4.90 -4.47
N ASN A 146 8.24 -5.27 -3.20
CA ASN A 146 8.42 -4.33 -2.09
C ASN A 146 9.78 -3.60 -2.13
N ASP A 147 10.86 -4.22 -2.63
CA ASP A 147 12.11 -3.52 -2.89
C ASP A 147 11.92 -2.38 -3.91
N SER A 148 11.16 -2.65 -4.99
CA SER A 148 10.84 -1.64 -6.00
C SER A 148 10.02 -0.48 -5.42
N ILE A 149 8.99 -0.78 -4.61
CA ILE A 149 8.17 0.21 -3.91
C ILE A 149 9.03 1.07 -2.99
N THR A 150 9.83 0.44 -2.14
CA THR A 150 10.69 1.11 -1.17
C THR A 150 11.68 2.06 -1.84
N ARG A 151 12.39 1.57 -2.86
CA ARG A 151 13.34 2.40 -3.63
C ARG A 151 12.66 3.59 -4.29
N THR A 152 11.47 3.36 -4.86
CA THR A 152 10.71 4.42 -5.54
C THR A 152 10.22 5.48 -4.54
N ALA A 153 9.69 5.07 -3.38
CA ALA A 153 9.25 5.99 -2.34
C ALA A 153 10.40 6.89 -1.87
N PHE A 154 11.56 6.31 -1.57
CA PHE A 154 12.74 7.08 -1.15
C PHE A 154 13.28 7.98 -2.26
N ALA A 155 13.36 7.51 -3.50
CA ALA A 155 13.81 8.34 -4.63
C ALA A 155 12.87 9.52 -4.90
N ALA A 156 11.58 9.36 -4.64
CA ALA A 156 10.57 10.41 -4.75
C ALA A 156 10.51 11.38 -3.56
N GLY A 157 11.27 11.12 -2.47
CA GLY A 157 11.18 11.88 -1.22
C GLY A 157 9.82 11.72 -0.51
N ALA A 158 9.10 10.64 -0.80
CA ALA A 158 7.79 10.34 -0.24
C ALA A 158 7.89 9.52 1.06
N GLY A 159 6.82 9.52 1.85
CA GLY A 159 6.68 8.63 3.00
C GLY A 159 6.54 7.17 2.56
N LEU A 160 6.95 6.25 3.43
CA LEU A 160 6.71 4.82 3.28
C LEU A 160 5.95 4.30 4.49
N ILE A 161 4.78 3.70 4.26
CA ILE A 161 4.00 3.00 5.29
C ILE A 161 4.23 1.51 5.07
N ASP A 162 5.00 0.89 5.96
CA ASP A 162 5.37 -0.52 5.80
C ASP A 162 4.30 -1.46 6.36
N LEU A 163 3.34 -1.85 5.51
CA LEU A 163 2.23 -2.71 5.90
C LEU A 163 2.66 -4.10 6.35
N ARG A 164 3.86 -4.58 5.97
CA ARG A 164 4.42 -5.87 6.41
C ARG A 164 4.69 -5.90 7.92
N LEU A 165 4.95 -4.71 8.50
CA LEU A 165 5.22 -4.54 9.93
C LEU A 165 3.97 -4.12 10.71
N ILE A 166 2.92 -3.72 10.01
CA ILE A 166 1.65 -3.27 10.57
C ILE A 166 0.64 -4.42 10.63
N CYS A 167 0.49 -5.15 9.52
CA CYS A 167 -0.40 -6.30 9.41
C CYS A 167 0.44 -7.59 9.50
N ASP A 168 0.72 -8.03 10.72
CA ASP A 168 1.66 -9.12 11.01
C ASP A 168 1.01 -10.36 11.68
N ARG A 169 -0.31 -10.34 11.87
CA ARG A 169 -1.09 -11.40 12.54
C ARG A 169 -2.22 -11.91 11.65
N ASP A 170 -2.66 -13.14 11.88
CA ASP A 170 -3.78 -13.74 11.14
C ASP A 170 -5.06 -12.92 11.25
N GLU A 171 -5.33 -12.33 12.42
CA GLU A 171 -6.50 -11.52 12.68
C GLU A 171 -6.54 -10.20 11.88
N ASP A 172 -5.42 -9.79 11.32
CA ASP A 172 -5.33 -8.58 10.49
C ASP A 172 -5.93 -8.78 9.09
N TYR A 173 -6.25 -10.03 8.74
CA TYR A 173 -6.71 -10.39 7.40
C TYR A 173 -8.15 -10.91 7.44
N ALA A 174 -8.98 -10.41 6.53
CA ALA A 174 -10.34 -10.92 6.29
C ALA A 174 -10.33 -12.19 5.41
N ASN A 175 -9.34 -12.28 4.53
CA ASN A 175 -9.01 -13.40 3.65
C ASN A 175 -7.51 -13.28 3.29
N PRO A 176 -6.91 -14.18 2.46
CA PRO A 176 -5.47 -14.15 2.20
C PRO A 176 -4.90 -12.84 1.65
N ILE A 177 -5.72 -11.95 1.11
CA ILE A 177 -5.27 -10.75 0.39
C ILE A 177 -5.98 -9.46 0.82
N GLU A 178 -6.95 -9.52 1.76
CA GLU A 178 -7.72 -8.34 2.14
C GLU A 178 -7.62 -8.06 3.65
N PRO A 179 -7.54 -6.79 4.08
CA PRO A 179 -7.47 -6.47 5.49
C PRO A 179 -8.82 -6.70 6.18
N SER A 180 -8.77 -7.25 7.39
CA SER A 180 -9.91 -7.32 8.29
C SER A 180 -10.24 -5.94 8.88
N VAL A 181 -11.29 -5.88 9.72
CA VAL A 181 -11.58 -4.69 10.53
C VAL A 181 -10.36 -4.32 11.41
N GLN A 182 -9.69 -5.32 12.00
CA GLN A 182 -8.52 -5.09 12.86
C GLN A 182 -7.31 -4.61 12.04
N GLY A 183 -7.00 -5.26 10.91
CA GLY A 183 -5.92 -4.84 10.03
C GLY A 183 -6.19 -3.43 9.46
N GLY A 184 -7.43 -3.16 9.05
CA GLY A 184 -7.86 -1.84 8.60
C GLY A 184 -7.68 -0.76 9.66
N ASP A 185 -7.93 -1.07 10.95
CA ASP A 185 -7.72 -0.13 12.06
C ASP A 185 -6.23 0.22 12.23
N LYS A 186 -5.35 -0.77 12.13
CA LYS A 186 -3.90 -0.55 12.17
C LYS A 186 -3.41 0.29 10.99
N ILE A 187 -3.90 0.01 9.77
CA ILE A 187 -3.59 0.78 8.55
C ILE A 187 -4.04 2.23 8.72
N ALA A 188 -5.29 2.44 9.15
CA ALA A 188 -5.85 3.77 9.39
C ALA A 188 -5.06 4.55 10.45
N SER A 189 -4.61 3.86 11.53
CA SER A 189 -3.76 4.46 12.57
C SER A 189 -2.42 4.91 12.02
N ALA A 190 -1.77 4.09 11.18
CA ALA A 190 -0.50 4.45 10.55
C ALA A 190 -0.64 5.67 9.63
N ILE A 191 -1.72 5.72 8.84
CA ILE A 191 -1.99 6.87 7.96
C ILE A 191 -2.23 8.13 8.80
N ALA A 192 -3.05 8.05 9.86
CA ALA A 192 -3.31 9.18 10.75
C ALA A 192 -2.03 9.69 11.42
N ALA A 193 -1.15 8.79 11.90
CA ALA A 193 0.14 9.14 12.48
C ALA A 193 1.05 9.83 11.46
N TRP A 194 1.10 9.34 10.21
CA TRP A 194 1.89 9.97 9.15
C TRP A 194 1.38 11.39 8.83
N THR A 195 0.07 11.60 8.76
CA THR A 195 -0.51 12.93 8.48
C THR A 195 -0.29 13.93 9.61
N ALA A 196 -0.11 13.46 10.84
CA ALA A 196 0.18 14.29 12.02
C ALA A 196 1.66 14.67 12.14
N ALA A 197 2.56 14.03 11.39
CA ALA A 197 4.00 14.30 11.44
C ALA A 197 4.29 15.74 10.96
N ARG A 198 5.16 16.46 11.70
CA ARG A 198 5.44 17.90 11.45
C ARG A 198 6.16 18.17 10.11
N ASN A 199 6.72 17.17 9.47
CA ASN A 199 7.39 17.32 8.18
C ASN A 199 7.22 16.04 7.32
N PRO A 200 6.04 15.81 6.75
CA PRO A 200 5.79 14.63 5.93
C PRO A 200 6.59 14.64 4.60
N ALA A 201 7.18 15.78 4.22
CA ALA A 201 7.92 15.96 2.97
C ALA A 201 9.45 15.91 3.13
N GLY A 202 9.98 15.61 4.32
CA GLY A 202 11.43 15.55 4.58
C GLY A 202 11.95 14.13 4.71
N TYR A 203 12.77 13.66 3.76
CA TYR A 203 13.51 12.38 3.78
C TYR A 203 12.67 11.19 4.28
N GLY A 204 12.14 10.40 3.36
CA GLY A 204 11.45 9.14 3.50
C GLY A 204 11.14 8.68 4.94
N THR A 205 9.97 9.06 5.48
CA THR A 205 9.54 8.59 6.80
C THR A 205 9.03 7.16 6.65
N VAL A 206 9.72 6.20 7.27
CA VAL A 206 9.20 4.84 7.41
C VAL A 206 8.39 4.79 8.69
N LEU A 207 7.09 4.51 8.59
CA LEU A 207 6.23 4.27 9.74
C LEU A 207 6.16 2.78 10.05
N THR A 208 6.42 2.45 11.29
CA THR A 208 6.32 1.10 11.86
C THR A 208 5.32 1.10 13.01
N LEU A 209 4.95 -0.10 13.52
CA LEU A 209 4.08 -0.22 14.69
C LEU A 209 4.61 0.53 15.92
N ARG A 210 5.93 0.64 16.08
CA ARG A 210 6.54 1.35 17.21
C ARG A 210 6.25 2.85 17.18
N ASP A 211 6.10 3.41 15.98
CA ASP A 211 5.82 4.85 15.81
C ASP A 211 4.35 5.17 16.13
N ILE A 212 3.46 4.15 16.03
CA ILE A 212 2.02 4.28 16.27
C ILE A 212 1.68 4.19 17.76
N GLU A 213 2.44 3.39 18.53
CA GLU A 213 2.18 3.19 19.97
C GLU A 213 2.57 4.40 20.84
N TYR A 214 3.37 5.34 20.33
CA TYR A 214 3.90 6.50 21.06
C TYR A 214 3.40 7.86 20.54
N ALA A 215 2.48 7.88 19.60
CA ALA A 215 1.85 9.08 19.05
C ALA A 215 0.47 9.30 19.66
#